data_ce2b8f000c28da3157f4d5eada6eb688
#
_entry.id   ce2b8f000c28da3157f4d5eada6eb688
#
_cell.length_a   1.000
_cell.length_b   1.000
_cell.length_c   1.000
_cell.angle_alpha   90.00
_cell.angle_beta   90.00
_cell.angle_gamma   90.00
#
_symmetry.space_group_name_H-M   'P 1'
#
loop_
_entity.id
_entity.type
_entity.pdbx_description
1 polymer ?
#
loop_
_entity_poly.entity_id
_entity_poly.type
_entity_poly.pdbx_seq_one_letter_code
_entity_poly.pdbx_strand_id
1 'polypeptide(L)'
;FKKANELMEGVDLIFIAHGTLPDQSSCENSVEKTLDEFNTNAISVISLLTHASNFFESRLSGMIVVISSVAGDRGRKSNYIYGSAKGAVSLFLQGLRRRLHNKGIRVITIKPGFVDTKMTAAFNKNILWSSPEKVAKGIKVAIDNKRDIVYLPSYWRYIMMIVRVLPEFIFKKLPL
;
A
#
# COMPACT_ATOMS: atom_id res chain seq x y z
N PHE A 1 -14.19 -6.17 14.35
CA PHE A 1 -13.11 -7.14 14.47
C PHE A 1 -13.54 -8.34 15.29
N LYS A 2 -13.99 -8.16 16.54
CA LYS A 2 -14.50 -9.23 17.42
C LYS A 2 -15.55 -10.09 16.73
N LYS A 3 -16.59 -9.47 16.17
CA LYS A 3 -17.65 -10.17 15.44
C LYS A 3 -17.14 -11.02 14.26
N ALA A 4 -16.17 -10.51 13.48
CA ALA A 4 -15.57 -11.28 12.39
C ALA A 4 -14.81 -12.50 12.93
N ASN A 5 -14.04 -12.32 14.02
CA ASN A 5 -13.31 -13.42 14.63
C ASN A 5 -14.23 -14.50 15.19
N GLU A 6 -15.37 -14.12 15.77
CA GLU A 6 -16.38 -15.07 16.27
C GLU A 6 -17.05 -15.84 15.13
N LEU A 7 -17.46 -15.14 14.06
CA LEU A 7 -18.16 -15.74 12.92
C LEU A 7 -17.27 -16.65 12.07
N MET A 8 -15.95 -16.39 12.04
CA MET A 8 -14.97 -17.16 11.27
C MET A 8 -14.23 -18.21 12.12
N GLU A 9 -14.63 -18.40 13.38
CA GLU A 9 -13.97 -19.32 14.32
C GLU A 9 -12.46 -19.06 14.45
N GLY A 10 -12.06 -17.82 14.19
CA GLY A 10 -10.69 -17.34 14.21
C GLY A 10 -10.28 -16.58 12.96
N VAL A 11 -9.40 -15.60 13.11
CA VAL A 11 -8.81 -14.84 12.02
C VAL A 11 -7.30 -14.97 12.11
N ASP A 12 -6.68 -15.57 11.10
CA ASP A 12 -5.22 -15.77 11.03
C ASP A 12 -4.53 -14.79 10.10
N LEU A 13 -5.27 -14.20 9.15
CA LEU A 13 -4.77 -13.23 8.20
C LEU A 13 -5.77 -12.10 7.99
N ILE A 14 -5.25 -10.87 7.95
CA ILE A 14 -5.99 -9.68 7.53
C ILE A 14 -5.36 -9.14 6.26
N PHE A 15 -6.20 -8.99 5.22
CA PHE A 15 -5.80 -8.41 3.95
C PHE A 15 -6.53 -7.08 3.74
N ILE A 16 -5.79 -5.96 3.76
CA ILE A 16 -6.31 -4.61 3.54
C ILE A 16 -5.98 -4.18 2.12
N ALA A 17 -7.01 -4.05 1.28
CA ALA A 17 -6.88 -3.77 -0.15
C ALA A 17 -7.68 -2.56 -0.64
N HIS A 18 -8.42 -1.89 0.22
CA HIS A 18 -9.24 -0.75 -0.16
C HIS A 18 -8.42 0.52 -0.42
N GLY A 19 -9.00 1.41 -1.19
CA GLY A 19 -8.44 2.72 -1.50
C GLY A 19 -9.04 3.29 -2.77
N THR A 20 -8.82 4.57 -2.97
CA THR A 20 -9.24 5.35 -4.14
C THR A 20 -8.00 5.95 -4.82
N LEU A 21 -8.15 6.34 -6.09
CA LEU A 21 -7.16 7.14 -6.81
C LEU A 21 -7.85 8.44 -7.21
N PRO A 22 -7.62 9.53 -6.46
CA PRO A 22 -8.28 10.79 -6.73
C PRO A 22 -7.79 11.45 -8.02
N ASP A 23 -8.63 12.30 -8.59
CA ASP A 23 -8.18 13.31 -9.53
C ASP A 23 -7.33 14.34 -8.77
N GLN A 24 -6.05 14.39 -9.09
CA GLN A 24 -5.06 15.24 -8.42
C GLN A 24 -5.46 16.73 -8.49
N SER A 25 -5.93 17.18 -9.65
CA SER A 25 -6.31 18.58 -9.87
C SER A 25 -7.52 19.00 -9.02
N SER A 26 -8.50 18.12 -8.86
CA SER A 26 -9.63 18.37 -7.96
C SER A 26 -9.20 18.51 -6.49
N CYS A 27 -8.25 17.71 -6.07
CA CYS A 27 -7.72 17.79 -4.70
C CYS A 27 -6.87 19.05 -4.47
N GLU A 28 -6.08 19.48 -5.45
CA GLU A 28 -5.29 20.72 -5.36
C GLU A 28 -6.16 21.95 -5.08
N ASN A 29 -7.38 21.94 -5.56
CA ASN A 29 -8.32 23.05 -5.41
C ASN A 29 -9.31 22.90 -4.24
N SER A 30 -9.19 21.84 -3.43
CA SER A 30 -10.10 21.58 -2.32
C SER A 30 -9.39 20.86 -1.16
N VAL A 31 -9.26 21.55 -0.04
CA VAL A 31 -8.77 20.97 1.21
C VAL A 31 -9.67 19.83 1.67
N GLU A 32 -10.98 19.98 1.56
CA GLU A 32 -11.97 18.97 1.94
C GLU A 32 -11.72 17.66 1.17
N LYS A 33 -11.65 17.72 -0.17
CA LYS A 33 -11.35 16.54 -1.01
C LYS A 33 -9.99 15.92 -0.67
N THR A 34 -8.99 16.75 -0.42
CA THR A 34 -7.65 16.28 0.01
C THR A 34 -7.72 15.49 1.31
N LEU A 35 -8.45 16.00 2.30
CA LEU A 35 -8.64 15.33 3.58
C LEU A 35 -9.46 14.04 3.44
N ASP A 36 -10.51 14.04 2.64
CA ASP A 36 -11.34 12.85 2.39
C ASP A 36 -10.53 11.73 1.75
N GLU A 37 -9.72 12.05 0.74
CA GLU A 37 -8.83 11.09 0.10
C GLU A 37 -7.74 10.58 1.06
N PHE A 38 -7.21 11.45 1.89
CA PHE A 38 -6.23 11.05 2.91
C PHE A 38 -6.89 10.17 3.99
N ASN A 39 -8.11 10.51 4.42
CA ASN A 39 -8.89 9.69 5.33
C ASN A 39 -9.14 8.29 4.75
N THR A 40 -9.55 8.20 3.49
CA THR A 40 -9.82 6.92 2.83
C THR A 40 -8.54 6.10 2.64
N ASN A 41 -7.46 6.70 2.12
CA ASN A 41 -6.27 5.97 1.69
C ASN A 41 -5.23 5.76 2.79
N ALA A 42 -5.28 6.53 3.90
CA ALA A 42 -4.33 6.44 4.99
C ALA A 42 -5.00 6.22 6.35
N ILE A 43 -5.85 7.13 6.82
CA ILE A 43 -6.36 7.10 8.19
C ILE A 43 -7.21 5.85 8.44
N SER A 44 -8.11 5.49 7.52
CA SER A 44 -8.93 4.28 7.63
C SER A 44 -8.06 3.01 7.71
N VAL A 45 -7.02 2.94 6.88
CA VAL A 45 -6.06 1.81 6.87
C VAL A 45 -5.29 1.74 8.19
N ILE A 46 -4.77 2.87 8.68
CA ILE A 46 -4.01 2.95 9.94
C ILE A 46 -4.92 2.58 11.13
N SER A 47 -6.18 3.02 11.13
CA SER A 47 -7.17 2.63 12.14
C SER A 47 -7.37 1.12 12.18
N LEU A 48 -7.62 0.48 11.03
CA LEU A 48 -7.74 -0.97 10.96
C LEU A 48 -6.47 -1.68 11.41
N LEU A 49 -5.30 -1.18 11.00
CA LEU A 49 -3.99 -1.74 11.39
C LEU A 49 -3.76 -1.67 12.90
N THR A 50 -4.20 -0.59 13.55
CA THR A 50 -4.09 -0.45 15.00
C THR A 50 -4.89 -1.52 15.73
N HIS A 51 -6.14 -1.76 15.30
CA HIS A 51 -6.97 -2.83 15.86
C HIS A 51 -6.39 -4.23 15.55
N ALA A 52 -5.99 -4.47 14.30
CA ALA A 52 -5.44 -5.74 13.86
C ALA A 52 -4.16 -6.11 14.60
N SER A 53 -3.26 -5.14 14.76
CA SER A 53 -1.98 -5.38 15.42
C SER A 53 -2.15 -5.75 16.89
N ASN A 54 -3.02 -5.05 17.61
CA ASN A 54 -3.29 -5.35 19.02
C ASN A 54 -3.96 -6.72 19.18
N PHE A 55 -4.88 -7.07 18.27
CA PHE A 55 -5.52 -8.37 18.26
C PHE A 55 -4.53 -9.51 18.04
N PHE A 56 -3.68 -9.44 17.01
CA PHE A 56 -2.70 -10.47 16.76
C PHE A 56 -1.59 -10.52 17.83
N GLU A 57 -1.21 -9.36 18.36
CA GLU A 57 -0.20 -9.27 19.42
C GLU A 57 -0.64 -10.02 20.68
N SER A 58 -1.92 -9.94 21.06
CA SER A 58 -2.45 -10.69 22.20
C SER A 58 -2.47 -12.21 21.98
N ARG A 59 -2.48 -12.66 20.71
CA ARG A 59 -2.46 -14.08 20.33
C ARG A 59 -1.06 -14.61 20.00
N LEU A 60 -0.05 -13.74 19.89
CA LEU A 60 1.32 -14.06 19.47
C LEU A 60 1.39 -14.81 18.13
N SER A 61 0.39 -14.61 17.27
CA SER A 61 0.30 -15.23 15.95
C SER A 61 -0.60 -14.42 15.03
N GLY A 62 -0.32 -14.44 13.72
CA GLY A 62 -1.14 -13.83 12.71
C GLY A 62 -0.35 -13.18 11.58
N MET A 63 -1.08 -12.73 10.57
CA MET A 63 -0.50 -12.06 9.40
C MET A 63 -1.33 -10.83 9.00
N ILE A 64 -0.62 -9.74 8.72
CA ILE A 64 -1.20 -8.49 8.20
C ILE A 64 -0.62 -8.26 6.81
N VAL A 65 -1.48 -8.17 5.80
CA VAL A 65 -1.11 -7.90 4.41
C VAL A 65 -1.82 -6.64 3.95
N VAL A 66 -1.06 -5.67 3.42
CA VAL A 66 -1.63 -4.38 3.01
C VAL A 66 -1.16 -3.99 1.63
N ILE A 67 -2.11 -3.58 0.78
CA ILE A 67 -1.81 -2.97 -0.51
C ILE A 67 -1.52 -1.47 -0.30
N SER A 68 -0.24 -1.12 -0.43
CA SER A 68 0.24 0.24 -0.58
C SER A 68 0.39 0.59 -2.07
N SER A 69 1.45 1.25 -2.46
CA SER A 69 1.77 1.59 -3.86
C SER A 69 3.23 2.01 -4.00
N VAL A 70 3.79 1.88 -5.20
CA VAL A 70 5.04 2.54 -5.58
C VAL A 70 4.94 4.07 -5.51
N ALA A 71 3.74 4.63 -5.64
CA ALA A 71 3.50 6.07 -5.48
C ALA A 71 3.85 6.58 -4.08
N GLY A 72 3.80 5.73 -3.05
CA GLY A 72 4.18 6.07 -1.68
C GLY A 72 5.69 6.10 -1.42
N ASP A 73 6.52 5.82 -2.41
CA ASP A 73 7.98 5.83 -2.24
C ASP A 73 8.62 7.20 -2.56
N ARG A 74 7.99 7.98 -3.43
CA ARG A 74 8.41 9.36 -3.75
C ARG A 74 7.25 10.16 -4.32
N GLY A 75 7.05 11.40 -3.84
CA GLY A 75 6.01 12.32 -4.33
C GLY A 75 6.21 12.67 -5.80
N ARG A 76 5.12 12.66 -6.57
CA ARG A 76 5.09 13.01 -8.00
C ARG A 76 4.04 14.07 -8.22
N LYS A 77 4.28 15.00 -9.16
CA LYS A 77 3.34 16.06 -9.50
C LYS A 77 1.96 15.52 -9.84
N SER A 78 1.91 14.38 -10.51
CA SER A 78 0.65 13.79 -11.02
C SER A 78 -0.25 13.16 -9.95
N ASN A 79 0.25 12.85 -8.74
CA ASN A 79 -0.53 12.12 -7.73
C ASN A 79 0.05 12.22 -6.31
N TYR A 80 0.56 13.39 -5.90
CA TYR A 80 1.23 13.51 -4.60
C TYR A 80 0.28 13.36 -3.40
N ILE A 81 -1.01 13.62 -3.53
CA ILE A 81 -1.96 13.40 -2.44
C ILE A 81 -2.13 11.91 -2.18
N TYR A 82 -2.38 11.13 -3.23
CA TYR A 82 -2.41 9.68 -3.16
C TYR A 82 -1.06 9.10 -2.70
N GLY A 83 0.04 9.62 -3.27
CA GLY A 83 1.39 9.22 -2.91
C GLY A 83 1.70 9.45 -1.42
N SER A 84 1.32 10.61 -0.88
CA SER A 84 1.48 10.94 0.54
C SER A 84 0.70 9.98 1.44
N ALA A 85 -0.55 9.67 1.10
CA ALA A 85 -1.37 8.73 1.85
C ALA A 85 -0.76 7.31 1.85
N LYS A 86 -0.34 6.81 0.67
CA LYS A 86 0.31 5.49 0.57
C LYS A 86 1.72 5.48 1.19
N GLY A 87 2.41 6.63 1.21
CA GLY A 87 3.66 6.83 1.94
C GLY A 87 3.47 6.71 3.45
N ALA A 88 2.46 7.39 4.00
CA ALA A 88 2.10 7.31 5.41
C ALA A 88 1.80 5.86 5.84
N VAL A 89 1.00 5.13 5.06
CA VAL A 89 0.73 3.71 5.29
C VAL A 89 2.00 2.87 5.24
N SER A 90 2.86 3.11 4.25
CA SER A 90 4.12 2.36 4.10
C SER A 90 5.05 2.55 5.28
N LEU A 91 5.16 3.79 5.79
CA LEU A 91 5.98 4.12 6.96
C LEU A 91 5.39 3.51 8.24
N PHE A 92 4.07 3.60 8.41
CA PHE A 92 3.37 2.96 9.54
C PHE A 92 3.63 1.45 9.56
N LEU A 93 3.53 0.77 8.42
CA LEU A 93 3.79 -0.66 8.30
C LEU A 93 5.26 -1.03 8.60
N GLN A 94 6.22 -0.14 8.30
CA GLN A 94 7.62 -0.36 8.70
C GLN A 94 7.77 -0.37 10.23
N GLY A 95 7.18 0.61 10.92
CA GLY A 95 7.17 0.67 12.38
C GLY A 95 6.47 -0.54 13.00
N LEU A 96 5.29 -0.87 12.46
CA LEU A 96 4.48 -2.01 12.92
C LEU A 96 5.22 -3.35 12.77
N ARG A 97 5.91 -3.57 11.65
CA ARG A 97 6.73 -4.77 11.42
C ARG A 97 7.82 -4.92 12.47
N ARG A 98 8.49 -3.83 12.85
CA ARG A 98 9.52 -3.86 13.89
C ARG A 98 8.93 -4.17 15.26
N ARG A 99 7.77 -3.54 15.61
CA ARG A 99 7.06 -3.82 16.87
C ARG A 99 6.69 -5.30 17.01
N LEU A 100 6.22 -5.92 15.92
CA LEU A 100 5.65 -7.26 15.93
C LEU A 100 6.65 -8.37 15.57
N HIS A 101 7.89 -8.03 15.21
CA HIS A 101 8.89 -8.98 14.69
C HIS A 101 9.11 -10.19 15.62
N ASN A 102 9.29 -9.95 16.90
CA ASN A 102 9.59 -11.00 17.89
C ASN A 102 8.33 -11.63 18.51
N LYS A 103 7.15 -11.33 17.96
CA LYS A 103 5.85 -11.78 18.49
C LYS A 103 5.14 -12.79 17.59
N GLY A 104 5.86 -13.35 16.62
CA GLY A 104 5.28 -14.36 15.71
C GLY A 104 4.33 -13.79 14.65
N ILE A 105 4.16 -12.45 14.57
CA ILE A 105 3.23 -11.82 13.63
C ILE A 105 3.99 -11.31 12.40
N ARG A 106 3.44 -11.57 11.22
CA ARG A 106 4.00 -11.09 9.95
C ARG A 106 3.26 -9.85 9.44
N VAL A 107 4.02 -8.89 8.93
CA VAL A 107 3.47 -7.65 8.34
C VAL A 107 4.04 -7.49 6.94
N ILE A 108 3.20 -7.69 5.93
CA ILE A 108 3.57 -7.66 4.51
C ILE A 108 3.06 -6.37 3.88
N THR A 109 3.96 -5.61 3.29
CA THR A 109 3.64 -4.42 2.49
C THR A 109 3.73 -4.76 1.01
N ILE A 110 2.61 -4.74 0.31
CA ILE A 110 2.55 -4.90 -1.15
C ILE A 110 2.62 -3.52 -1.79
N LYS A 111 3.53 -3.33 -2.73
CA LYS A 111 3.69 -2.10 -3.51
C LYS A 111 3.50 -2.38 -5.00
N PRO A 112 2.25 -2.38 -5.49
CA PRO A 112 2.00 -2.48 -6.92
C PRO A 112 2.49 -1.24 -7.65
N GLY A 113 2.94 -1.44 -8.89
CA GLY A 113 3.08 -0.37 -9.88
C GLY A 113 1.75 -0.10 -10.57
N PHE A 114 1.79 0.07 -11.90
CA PHE A 114 0.58 0.28 -12.69
C PHE A 114 -0.17 -1.04 -12.89
N VAL A 115 -1.42 -1.08 -12.45
CA VAL A 115 -2.31 -2.24 -12.58
C VAL A 115 -3.55 -1.85 -13.35
N ASP A 116 -3.91 -2.64 -14.35
CA ASP A 116 -5.08 -2.43 -15.18
C ASP A 116 -6.36 -2.83 -14.42
N THR A 117 -7.00 -1.86 -13.81
CA THR A 117 -8.21 -2.03 -13.01
C THR A 117 -9.26 -0.97 -13.40
N LYS A 118 -10.46 -1.08 -12.85
CA LYS A 118 -11.48 -0.03 -13.01
C LYS A 118 -11.01 1.34 -12.54
N MET A 119 -10.18 1.38 -11.47
CA MET A 119 -9.59 2.61 -10.92
C MET A 119 -8.68 3.34 -11.91
N THR A 120 -8.08 2.61 -12.83
CA THR A 120 -7.08 3.12 -13.78
C THR A 120 -7.55 3.05 -15.24
N ALA A 121 -8.86 2.88 -15.47
CA ALA A 121 -9.43 2.68 -16.81
C ALA A 121 -9.17 3.87 -17.76
N ALA A 122 -9.12 5.10 -17.23
CA ALA A 122 -8.91 6.32 -18.00
C ALA A 122 -7.45 6.58 -18.42
N PHE A 123 -6.50 5.77 -17.94
CA PHE A 123 -5.08 5.98 -18.23
C PHE A 123 -4.64 5.26 -19.51
N ASN A 124 -3.77 5.90 -20.28
CA ASN A 124 -3.11 5.25 -21.41
C ASN A 124 -2.13 4.18 -20.89
N LYS A 125 -2.28 2.96 -21.39
CA LYS A 125 -1.52 1.81 -20.93
C LYS A 125 -0.27 1.59 -21.78
N ASN A 126 0.82 1.20 -21.14
CA ASN A 126 2.09 0.88 -21.76
C ASN A 126 2.67 -0.44 -21.19
N ILE A 127 3.89 -0.79 -21.56
CA ILE A 127 4.56 -2.04 -21.15
C ILE A 127 4.75 -2.19 -19.63
N LEU A 128 4.66 -1.11 -18.86
CA LEU A 128 4.78 -1.13 -17.40
C LEU A 128 3.47 -1.52 -16.69
N TRP A 129 2.38 -1.70 -17.44
CA TRP A 129 1.11 -2.11 -16.89
C TRP A 129 1.04 -3.62 -16.69
N SER A 130 0.35 -4.03 -15.65
CA SER A 130 0.16 -5.44 -15.30
C SER A 130 -1.32 -5.74 -15.10
N SER A 131 -1.72 -6.98 -15.37
CA SER A 131 -3.07 -7.41 -15.07
C SER A 131 -3.28 -7.65 -13.57
N PRO A 132 -4.51 -7.49 -13.06
CA PRO A 132 -4.87 -7.80 -11.68
C PRO A 132 -4.51 -9.24 -11.28
N GLU A 133 -4.70 -10.21 -12.18
CA GLU A 133 -4.43 -11.63 -11.94
C GLU A 133 -2.93 -11.88 -11.70
N LYS A 134 -2.06 -11.20 -12.47
CA LYS A 134 -0.60 -11.30 -12.31
C LYS A 134 -0.18 -10.73 -10.96
N VAL A 135 -0.77 -9.60 -10.56
CA VAL A 135 -0.53 -8.99 -9.24
C VAL A 135 -1.05 -9.90 -8.13
N ALA A 136 -2.26 -10.45 -8.25
CA ALA A 136 -2.84 -11.37 -7.27
C ALA A 136 -1.99 -12.63 -7.06
N LYS A 137 -1.48 -13.23 -8.16
CA LYS A 137 -0.52 -14.36 -8.07
C LYS A 137 0.74 -13.95 -7.30
N GLY A 138 1.26 -12.75 -7.56
CA GLY A 138 2.43 -12.23 -6.85
C GLY A 138 2.16 -12.00 -5.36
N ILE A 139 0.97 -11.53 -4.99
CA ILE A 139 0.54 -11.37 -3.60
C ILE A 139 0.48 -12.74 -2.91
N LYS A 140 -0.14 -13.75 -3.55
CA LYS A 140 -0.19 -15.11 -2.99
C LYS A 140 1.21 -15.64 -2.70
N VAL A 141 2.13 -15.55 -3.66
CA VAL A 141 3.53 -15.94 -3.48
C VAL A 141 4.22 -15.17 -2.34
N ALA A 142 3.91 -13.89 -2.17
CA ALA A 142 4.45 -13.08 -1.08
C ALA A 142 3.96 -13.56 0.29
N ILE A 143 2.69 -13.93 0.40
CA ILE A 143 2.07 -14.50 1.60
C ILE A 143 2.70 -15.85 1.94
N ASP A 144 2.74 -16.78 0.97
CA ASP A 144 3.29 -18.12 1.15
C ASP A 144 4.75 -18.10 1.60
N ASN A 145 5.55 -17.15 1.05
CA ASN A 145 6.97 -16.97 1.38
C ASN A 145 7.23 -15.99 2.52
N LYS A 146 6.21 -15.47 3.19
CA LYS A 146 6.31 -14.55 4.35
C LYS A 146 7.23 -13.36 4.08
N ARG A 147 7.13 -12.74 2.87
CA ARG A 147 7.95 -11.59 2.47
C ARG A 147 7.53 -10.35 3.25
N ASP A 148 8.48 -9.43 3.51
CA ASP A 148 8.21 -8.19 4.25
C ASP A 148 7.70 -7.07 3.35
N ILE A 149 8.41 -6.79 2.24
CA ILE A 149 8.06 -5.74 1.28
C ILE A 149 8.18 -6.32 -0.13
N VAL A 150 7.11 -6.20 -0.90
CA VAL A 150 7.05 -6.77 -2.24
C VAL A 150 6.57 -5.74 -3.25
N TYR A 151 7.37 -5.52 -4.28
CA TYR A 151 7.00 -4.75 -5.47
C TYR A 151 6.40 -5.67 -6.52
N LEU A 152 5.27 -5.29 -7.10
CA LEU A 152 4.57 -6.11 -8.07
C LEU A 152 4.18 -5.32 -9.33
N PRO A 153 4.59 -5.78 -10.51
CA PRO A 153 5.60 -6.83 -10.74
C PRO A 153 6.98 -6.46 -10.17
N SER A 154 7.85 -7.45 -10.04
CA SER A 154 9.13 -7.33 -9.32
C SER A 154 10.10 -6.28 -9.89
N TYR A 155 10.02 -5.96 -11.19
CA TYR A 155 10.86 -4.94 -11.81
C TYR A 155 10.63 -3.54 -11.22
N TRP A 156 9.46 -3.27 -10.63
CA TRP A 156 9.22 -2.01 -9.93
C TRP A 156 10.16 -1.77 -8.76
N ARG A 157 10.72 -2.83 -8.16
CA ARG A 157 11.74 -2.70 -7.13
C ARG A 157 12.97 -1.94 -7.65
N TYR A 158 13.43 -2.28 -8.84
CA TYR A 158 14.61 -1.65 -9.45
C TYR A 158 14.31 -0.23 -9.92
N ILE A 159 13.15 -0.02 -10.56
CA ILE A 159 12.69 1.32 -10.95
C ILE A 159 12.64 2.23 -9.72
N MET A 160 12.00 1.80 -8.64
CA MET A 160 11.85 2.62 -7.44
C MET A 160 13.17 2.79 -6.67
N MET A 161 14.08 1.84 -6.75
CA MET A 161 15.43 2.01 -6.21
C MET A 161 16.13 3.21 -6.86
N ILE A 162 16.07 3.34 -8.18
CA ILE A 162 16.62 4.48 -8.92
C ILE A 162 15.85 5.75 -8.58
N VAL A 163 14.52 5.74 -8.68
CA VAL A 163 13.65 6.89 -8.44
C VAL A 163 13.89 7.51 -7.05
N ARG A 164 14.08 6.69 -6.03
CA ARG A 164 14.28 7.14 -4.64
C ARG A 164 15.62 7.85 -4.41
N VAL A 165 16.67 7.48 -5.14
CA VAL A 165 18.00 8.06 -4.97
C VAL A 165 18.31 9.22 -5.92
N LEU A 166 17.43 9.49 -6.89
CA LEU A 166 17.60 10.64 -7.79
C LEU A 166 17.64 11.95 -6.99
N PRO A 167 18.64 12.81 -7.19
CA PRO A 167 18.68 14.15 -6.59
C PRO A 167 17.46 14.99 -6.98
N GLU A 168 16.98 15.83 -6.06
CA GLU A 168 15.75 16.61 -6.27
C GLU A 168 15.85 17.56 -7.47
N PHE A 169 17.02 18.13 -7.72
CA PHE A 169 17.22 19.03 -8.87
C PHE A 169 17.07 18.35 -10.24
N ILE A 170 17.23 17.00 -10.29
CA ILE A 170 16.94 16.18 -11.47
C ILE A 170 15.46 15.78 -11.45
N PHE A 171 15.00 15.23 -10.32
CA PHE A 171 13.67 14.64 -10.21
C PHE A 171 12.54 15.63 -10.54
N LYS A 172 12.63 16.88 -10.05
CA LYS A 172 11.62 17.92 -10.32
C LYS A 172 11.48 18.32 -11.80
N LYS A 173 12.41 17.91 -12.67
CA LYS A 173 12.37 18.16 -14.12
C LYS A 173 11.77 17.00 -14.91
N LEU A 174 11.54 15.87 -14.26
CA LEU A 174 10.97 14.70 -14.92
C LEU A 174 9.44 14.83 -15.06
N PRO A 175 8.87 14.40 -16.16
CA PRO A 175 7.42 14.44 -16.41
C PRO A 175 6.70 13.26 -15.72
N LEU A 176 6.85 13.14 -14.40
CA LEU A 176 6.35 12.03 -13.60
C LEU A 176 5.14 12.43 -12.73
#